data_f1003524d1bb33ad6f4a332de3ba50bb
#
_entry.id   f1003524d1bb33ad6f4a332de3ba50bb
#
_cell.length_a   1.000
_cell.length_b   1.000
_cell.length_c   1.000
_cell.angle_alpha   90.00
_cell.angle_beta   90.00
_cell.angle_gamma   90.00
#
_symmetry.space_group_name_H-M   'P 1'
#
loop_
_entity.id
_entity.type
_entity.pdbx_description
1 polymer ?
#
loop_
_entity_poly.entity_id
_entity_poly.type
_entity_poly.pdbx_seq_one_letter_code
_entity_poly.pdbx_strand_id
1 'polypeptide(L)'
;MFRTFALGLALAGLAGIAHAQDIGGSYTVEGTNHDGSTYEGTAEITLTSDTTCEIDWVTGSTESHGICSRNGNAFAAAYVLNDSVGLVIYMVNPDGSMQGLWTIQGQSGTGTENLIPAN
;
A
#
# COMPACT_ATOMS: atom_id res chain seq x y z
N MET A 1 -9.25 -43.20 -15.59
CA MET A 1 -9.10 -42.91 -15.23
C MET A 1 -8.86 -42.24 -15.02
N PHE A 2 -8.84 -42.01 -14.96
CA PHE A 2 -8.60 -41.23 -14.59
C PHE A 2 -8.40 -40.50 -14.26
N ARG A 3 -8.47 -40.39 -14.26
CA ARG A 3 -8.26 -39.74 -13.80
C ARG A 3 -7.91 -38.84 -13.70
N THR A 4 -7.86 -38.74 -13.83
CA THR A 4 -7.44 -37.92 -13.58
C THR A 4 -7.49 -37.05 -13.53
N PHE A 5 -7.73 -36.83 -13.48
CA PHE A 5 -7.61 -35.89 -13.14
C PHE A 5 -7.53 -35.14 -12.82
N ALA A 6 -7.79 -35.18 -12.87
CA ALA A 6 -7.61 -34.65 -12.39
C ALA A 6 -7.22 -33.87 -12.02
N LEU A 7 -7.11 -33.82 -12.11
CA LEU A 7 -6.69 -33.14 -11.68
C LEU A 7 -6.62 -32.20 -11.62
N GLY A 8 -6.77 -32.03 -11.86
CA GLY A 8 -6.69 -31.22 -11.68
C GLY A 8 -6.92 -30.38 -11.34
N LEU A 9 -7.15 -30.35 -11.11
CA LEU A 9 -7.24 -29.73 -10.62
C LEU A 9 -6.97 -29.01 -10.25
N ALA A 10 -6.91 -29.11 -10.33
CA ALA A 10 -6.56 -28.64 -9.89
C ALA A 10 -6.22 -27.88 -9.74
N LEU A 11 -6.16 -27.71 -9.88
CA LEU A 11 -5.73 -27.05 -9.67
C LEU A 11 -5.77 -26.12 -9.64
N ALA A 12 -6.17 -26.07 -9.80
CA ALA A 12 -6.15 -25.26 -9.63
C ALA A 12 -6.07 -24.62 -9.18
N GLY A 13 -6.12 -24.69 -8.99
CA GLY A 13 -5.99 -24.18 -8.42
C GLY A 13 -5.54 -23.62 -7.89
N LEU A 14 -5.24 -23.87 -7.80
CA LEU A 14 -4.79 -23.34 -7.22
C LEU A 14 -4.60 -22.23 -7.15
N ALA A 15 -4.73 -22.14 -7.57
CA ALA A 15 -4.56 -21.05 -7.72
C ALA A 15 -5.19 -20.23 -7.20
N GLY A 16 -5.78 -20.60 -7.36
CA GLY A 16 -6.55 -19.92 -6.94
C GLY A 16 -6.39 -19.36 -5.89
N ILE A 17 -5.95 -19.76 -5.66
CA ILE A 17 -5.74 -19.24 -4.62
C ILE A 17 -5.18 -18.06 -4.73
N ALA A 18 -5.59 -17.27 -5.43
CA ALA A 18 -5.14 -16.02 -5.45
C ALA A 18 -5.64 -15.37 -4.30
N HIS A 19 -5.01 -15.46 -3.30
CA HIS A 19 -5.26 -14.62 -2.21
C HIS A 19 -4.83 -13.23 -2.54
N ALA A 20 -5.55 -12.27 -2.06
CA ALA A 20 -5.06 -10.92 -1.98
C ALA A 20 -3.76 -10.96 -1.20
N GLN A 21 -2.75 -10.32 -1.70
CA GLN A 21 -1.49 -10.26 -1.01
C GLN A 21 -1.68 -9.61 0.34
N ASP A 22 -0.97 -10.13 1.33
CA ASP A 22 -0.89 -9.53 2.65
C ASP A 22 -0.01 -8.29 2.52
N ILE A 23 -0.58 -7.13 2.75
CA ILE A 23 0.15 -5.87 2.63
C ILE A 23 0.74 -5.41 3.95
N GLY A 24 0.54 -6.15 5.04
CA GLY A 24 1.13 -5.80 6.34
C GLY A 24 2.64 -5.88 6.32
N GLY A 25 3.31 -5.05 7.09
CA GLY A 25 4.75 -5.10 7.25
C GLY A 25 5.43 -3.77 6.99
N SER A 26 6.73 -3.84 6.81
CA SER A 26 7.59 -2.67 6.68
C SER A 26 7.94 -2.40 5.24
N TYR A 27 8.02 -1.12 4.90
CA TYR A 27 8.29 -0.66 3.53
C TYR A 27 9.32 0.46 3.55
N THR A 28 10.10 0.54 2.49
CA THR A 28 10.89 1.73 2.16
C THR A 28 9.98 2.67 1.37
N VAL A 29 10.06 3.95 1.67
CA VAL A 29 9.26 4.99 1.03
C VAL A 29 10.15 5.82 0.13
N GLU A 30 9.70 6.04 -1.11
CA GLU A 30 10.33 6.95 -2.05
C GLU A 30 9.23 7.81 -2.65
N GLY A 31 9.36 9.12 -2.56
CA GLY A 31 8.29 9.96 -3.03
C GLY A 31 8.75 11.30 -3.57
N THR A 32 7.78 12.05 -4.09
CA THR A 32 8.00 13.43 -4.52
C THR A 32 6.93 14.31 -3.89
N ASN A 33 7.35 15.50 -3.53
CA ASN A 33 6.44 16.54 -3.04
C ASN A 33 5.77 17.24 -4.21
N HIS A 34 4.81 18.11 -3.91
CA HIS A 34 4.06 18.84 -4.93
C HIS A 34 4.97 19.72 -5.80
N ASP A 35 6.10 20.17 -5.26
CA ASP A 35 7.04 21.00 -6.00
C ASP A 35 8.10 20.19 -6.76
N GLY A 36 7.98 18.85 -6.73
CA GLY A 36 8.90 17.97 -7.44
C GLY A 36 10.13 17.55 -6.65
N SER A 37 10.34 18.12 -5.47
CA SER A 37 11.44 17.68 -4.62
C SER A 37 11.18 16.26 -4.12
N THR A 38 12.24 15.49 -3.86
CA THR A 38 12.10 14.09 -3.47
C THR A 38 12.23 13.93 -1.96
N TYR A 39 11.65 12.83 -1.45
CA TYR A 39 11.82 12.46 -0.06
C TYR A 39 11.91 10.94 0.06
N GLU A 40 12.48 10.47 1.17
CA GLU A 40 12.61 9.06 1.46
C GLU A 40 12.24 8.81 2.91
N GLY A 41 11.94 7.56 3.22
CA GLY A 41 11.64 7.18 4.58
C GLY A 41 11.18 5.74 4.68
N THR A 42 10.38 5.47 5.70
CA THR A 42 9.84 4.15 5.96
C THR A 42 8.35 4.26 6.25
N ALA A 43 7.66 3.15 6.03
CA ALA A 43 6.24 3.02 6.40
C ALA A 43 6.04 1.65 7.03
N GLU A 44 5.14 1.60 8.01
CA GLU A 44 4.77 0.37 8.65
C GLU A 44 3.27 0.21 8.53
N ILE A 45 2.80 -0.91 7.96
CA ILE A 45 1.38 -1.21 7.81
C ILE A 45 1.03 -2.32 8.78
N THR A 46 0.05 -2.05 9.64
CA THR A 46 -0.46 -3.02 10.61
C THR A 46 -1.89 -3.36 10.26
N LEU A 47 -2.14 -4.60 9.88
CA LEU A 47 -3.49 -5.02 9.48
C LEU A 47 -4.42 -5.02 10.69
N THR A 48 -5.63 -4.49 10.50
CA THR A 48 -6.71 -4.55 11.49
C THR A 48 -7.81 -5.51 11.05
N SER A 49 -7.81 -5.90 9.78
CA SER A 49 -8.66 -6.95 9.22
C SER A 49 -8.07 -7.36 7.87
N ASP A 50 -8.78 -8.20 7.12
CA ASP A 50 -8.34 -8.59 5.78
C ASP A 50 -8.31 -7.41 4.81
N THR A 51 -9.08 -6.35 5.09
CA THR A 51 -9.21 -5.23 4.17
C THR A 51 -8.89 -3.88 4.81
N THR A 52 -8.63 -3.83 6.09
CA THR A 52 -8.35 -2.54 6.76
C THR A 52 -7.03 -2.59 7.51
N CYS A 53 -6.44 -1.44 7.72
CA CYS A 53 -5.14 -1.34 8.37
C CYS A 53 -4.93 0.03 8.99
N GLU A 54 -3.84 0.12 9.74
CA GLU A 54 -3.25 1.39 10.17
C GLU A 54 -1.89 1.50 9.51
N ILE A 55 -1.46 2.72 9.26
CA ILE A 55 -0.18 2.94 8.59
C ILE A 55 0.54 4.11 9.27
N ASP A 56 1.83 3.92 9.50
CA ASP A 56 2.69 4.92 10.11
C ASP A 56 3.85 5.20 9.18
N TRP A 57 4.09 6.47 8.90
CA TRP A 57 5.20 6.89 8.05
C TRP A 57 6.21 7.68 8.88
N VAL A 58 7.49 7.50 8.54
CA VAL A 58 8.57 8.36 9.01
C VAL A 58 9.35 8.78 7.78
N THR A 59 9.27 10.07 7.42
CA THR A 59 9.96 10.58 6.25
C THR A 59 10.78 11.78 6.69
N GLY A 60 12.11 11.61 6.73
CA GLY A 60 12.99 12.60 7.32
C GLY A 60 12.69 12.76 8.81
N SER A 61 12.38 13.98 9.24
CA SER A 61 12.02 14.26 10.62
C SER A 61 10.49 14.30 10.81
N THR A 62 9.73 13.93 9.79
CA THR A 62 8.28 14.02 9.81
C THR A 62 7.66 12.66 10.10
N GLU A 63 6.69 12.62 11.01
CA GLU A 63 5.92 11.42 11.31
C GLU A 63 4.47 11.67 11.02
N SER A 64 3.81 10.69 10.41
CA SER A 64 2.38 10.76 10.19
C SER A 64 1.75 9.40 10.42
N HIS A 65 0.46 9.42 10.72
CA HIS A 65 -0.27 8.22 11.07
C HIS A 65 -1.62 8.26 10.37
N GLY A 66 -2.08 7.12 9.89
CA GLY A 66 -3.36 7.06 9.22
C GLY A 66 -4.04 5.72 9.31
N ILE A 67 -5.22 5.68 8.73
CA ILE A 67 -5.98 4.44 8.56
C ILE A 67 -6.04 4.13 7.09
N CYS A 68 -6.17 2.86 6.76
CA CYS A 68 -6.16 2.45 5.37
C CYS A 68 -7.17 1.33 5.11
N SER A 69 -7.50 1.20 3.84
CA SER A 69 -8.45 0.19 3.38
C SER A 69 -8.06 -0.21 1.96
N ARG A 70 -8.33 -1.45 1.61
CA ARG A 70 -8.02 -1.90 0.26
C ARG A 70 -9.25 -2.52 -0.39
N ASN A 71 -9.29 -2.44 -1.70
CA ASN A 71 -10.28 -3.10 -2.52
C ASN A 71 -9.53 -3.68 -3.72
N GLY A 72 -9.25 -4.98 -3.66
CA GLY A 72 -8.39 -5.58 -4.68
C GLY A 72 -7.00 -4.94 -4.67
N ASN A 73 -6.58 -4.41 -5.81
CA ASN A 73 -5.29 -3.76 -5.93
C ASN A 73 -5.33 -2.28 -5.60
N ALA A 74 -6.50 -1.72 -5.34
CA ALA A 74 -6.62 -0.33 -4.92
C ALA A 74 -6.46 -0.27 -3.39
N PHE A 75 -5.58 0.61 -2.94
CA PHE A 75 -5.26 0.73 -1.51
C PHE A 75 -5.22 2.21 -1.18
N ALA A 76 -6.07 2.64 -0.27
CA ALA A 76 -6.22 4.04 0.06
C ALA A 76 -5.96 4.26 1.54
N ALA A 77 -5.37 5.40 1.86
CA ALA A 77 -5.17 5.79 3.25
C ALA A 77 -5.51 7.26 3.44
N ALA A 78 -6.02 7.56 4.63
CA ALA A 78 -6.19 8.93 5.08
C ALA A 78 -5.26 9.11 6.27
N TYR A 79 -4.56 10.23 6.33
CA TYR A 79 -3.56 10.45 7.37
C TYR A 79 -3.66 11.87 7.92
N VAL A 80 -3.06 12.05 9.10
CA VAL A 80 -2.98 13.36 9.72
C VAL A 80 -1.52 13.71 9.88
N LEU A 81 -1.16 14.92 9.47
CA LEU A 81 0.17 15.47 9.59
C LEU A 81 0.05 16.91 10.06
N ASN A 82 0.49 17.21 11.29
CA ASN A 82 0.43 18.55 11.84
C ASN A 82 -0.97 19.17 11.70
N ASP A 83 -1.99 18.42 12.12
CA ASP A 83 -3.38 18.86 12.10
C ASP A 83 -4.00 18.99 10.71
N SER A 84 -3.27 18.63 9.66
CA SER A 84 -3.81 18.62 8.31
C SER A 84 -4.14 17.19 7.89
N VAL A 85 -5.25 17.04 7.16
CA VAL A 85 -5.66 15.72 6.67
C VAL A 85 -5.10 15.54 5.27
N GLY A 86 -4.51 14.38 5.05
CA GLY A 86 -4.01 13.99 3.74
C GLY A 86 -4.65 12.69 3.28
N LEU A 87 -4.54 12.45 1.98
CA LEU A 87 -5.04 11.25 1.33
C LEU A 87 -3.97 10.70 0.41
N VAL A 88 -3.88 9.38 0.34
CA VAL A 88 -3.03 8.72 -0.63
C VAL A 88 -3.77 7.53 -1.22
N ILE A 89 -3.60 7.32 -2.52
CA ILE A 89 -4.19 6.20 -3.23
C ILE A 89 -3.06 5.45 -3.91
N TYR A 90 -2.92 4.17 -3.59
CA TYR A 90 -1.88 3.32 -4.17
C TYR A 90 -2.51 2.26 -5.06
N MET A 91 -1.74 1.81 -6.02
CA MET A 91 -1.99 0.59 -6.77
C MET A 91 -0.99 -0.45 -6.29
N VAL A 92 -1.47 -1.59 -5.82
CA VAL A 92 -0.61 -2.68 -5.33
C VAL A 92 -0.18 -3.52 -6.53
N ASN A 93 1.13 -3.67 -6.69
CA ASN A 93 1.72 -4.44 -7.79
C ASN A 93 1.88 -5.91 -7.39
N PRO A 94 2.02 -6.81 -8.36
CA PRO A 94 2.17 -8.25 -8.03
C PRO A 94 3.37 -8.57 -7.14
N ASP A 95 4.42 -7.76 -7.18
CA ASP A 95 5.61 -8.00 -6.37
C ASP A 95 5.48 -7.41 -4.96
N GLY A 96 4.32 -6.85 -4.62
CA GLY A 96 4.08 -6.26 -3.31
C GLY A 96 4.45 -4.80 -3.21
N SER A 97 5.13 -4.24 -4.20
CA SER A 97 5.38 -2.80 -4.20
C SER A 97 4.10 -2.05 -4.53
N MET A 98 4.07 -0.76 -4.21
CA MET A 98 2.89 0.05 -4.43
C MET A 98 3.30 1.39 -5.01
N GLN A 99 2.49 1.88 -5.94
CA GLN A 99 2.69 3.21 -6.54
C GLN A 99 1.50 4.07 -6.16
N GLY A 100 1.76 5.27 -5.66
CA GLY A 100 0.70 6.11 -5.16
C GLY A 100 0.80 7.57 -5.54
N LEU A 101 -0.35 8.22 -5.40
CA LEU A 101 -0.48 9.67 -5.52
C LEU A 101 -1.07 10.16 -4.21
N TRP A 102 -0.55 11.27 -3.71
CA TRP A 102 -1.03 11.81 -2.44
C TRP A 102 -1.28 13.31 -2.54
N THR A 103 -2.13 13.78 -1.65
CA THR A 103 -2.38 15.21 -1.48
C THR A 103 -2.67 15.49 -0.02
N ILE A 104 -2.68 16.75 0.35
CA ILE A 104 -2.91 17.18 1.73
C ILE A 104 -3.64 18.50 1.74
N GLN A 105 -4.42 18.74 2.78
CA GLN A 105 -5.14 20.01 2.92
C GLN A 105 -4.20 21.19 2.72
N GLY A 106 -4.68 22.19 1.99
CA GLY A 106 -3.93 23.41 1.76
C GLY A 106 -3.04 23.37 0.55
N GLN A 107 -2.95 22.26 -0.16
CA GLN A 107 -2.14 22.16 -1.37
C GLN A 107 -3.00 21.70 -2.55
N SER A 108 -2.64 22.15 -3.73
CA SER A 108 -3.29 21.73 -4.97
C SER A 108 -2.41 20.73 -5.69
N GLY A 109 -3.05 19.78 -6.38
CA GLY A 109 -2.31 18.76 -7.12
C GLY A 109 -1.88 17.62 -6.23
N THR A 110 -0.95 16.82 -6.72
CA THR A 110 -0.51 15.60 -6.04
C THR A 110 1.00 15.50 -5.99
N GLY A 111 1.50 14.82 -4.97
CA GLY A 111 2.83 14.25 -4.97
C GLY A 111 2.75 12.78 -5.31
N THR A 112 3.89 12.12 -5.40
CA THR A 112 3.94 10.68 -5.63
C THR A 112 4.55 9.98 -4.44
N GLU A 113 4.21 8.71 -4.27
CA GLU A 113 4.85 7.92 -3.22
C GLU A 113 4.83 6.45 -3.61
N ASN A 114 6.00 5.83 -3.58
CA ASN A 114 6.14 4.40 -3.81
C ASN A 114 6.52 3.72 -2.52
N LEU A 115 5.88 2.59 -2.25
CA LEU A 115 6.22 1.73 -1.11
C LEU A 115 6.88 0.47 -1.65
N ILE A 116 8.05 0.15 -1.15
CA ILE A 116 8.83 -1.02 -1.57
C ILE A 116 9.00 -1.91 -0.34
N PRO A 117 8.56 -3.18 -0.41
CA PRO A 117 8.71 -4.08 0.74
C PRO A 117 10.16 -4.09 1.23
N ALA A 118 10.33 -3.91 2.55
CA ALA A 118 11.65 -3.81 3.16
C ALA A 118 11.98 -5.11 3.86
N ASN A 119 12.37 -6.11 3.08
CA ASN A 119 12.85 -7.34 3.74
C ASN A 119 13.80 -8.12 2.89
#